data_8df8db04c6db877b52238a9f4c186802
#
_entry.id   8df8db04c6db877b52238a9f4c186802
#
_cell.length_a   1.000
_cell.length_b   1.000
_cell.length_c   1.000
_cell.angle_alpha   90.00
_cell.angle_beta   90.00
_cell.angle_gamma   90.00
#
_symmetry.space_group_name_H-M   'P 1'
#
loop_
_entity.id
_entity.type
_entity.pdbx_description
1 polymer ?
#
loop_
_entity_poly.entity_id
_entity_poly.type
_entity_poly.pdbx_seq_one_letter_code
_entity_poly.pdbx_strand_id
1 'polypeptide(L)'
;MSSRKAADLKEAQAHLGTRGIRAQWIAADNSKDDDISRLVDDALAKLGRIDILVNNAGATWGAPTEDHPIEAWDKVMNLNVRSLFLLSQQIGKRSMIPNRYGRIINLASIAGLRGSTSATQTIAYNTSKGAVVSFTRALAGGWGPYGITVNALAPGMFPSKMTRGTIEQVGMDKLTAGVPLQRIGDEDDLKGAALLFASDASKHITGQILCVDGGVTAVLSSS
;
A
#
# COMPACT_ATOMS: atom_id res chain seq x y z
N MET A 1 7.30 8.15 9.69
CA MET A 1 6.22 8.34 8.69
C MET A 1 6.69 9.27 7.59
N SER A 2 6.21 9.10 6.35
CA SER A 2 6.50 10.01 5.24
C SER A 2 5.26 10.35 4.42
N SER A 3 5.17 11.58 3.97
CA SER A 3 4.15 12.12 3.07
C SER A 3 4.64 13.44 2.49
N ARG A 4 4.01 13.93 1.43
CA ARG A 4 4.33 15.24 0.84
C ARG A 4 3.94 16.44 1.71
N LYS A 5 2.92 16.28 2.55
CA LYS A 5 2.35 17.37 3.36
C LYS A 5 2.86 17.32 4.80
N ALA A 6 3.75 18.24 5.14
CA ALA A 6 4.29 18.35 6.50
C ALA A 6 3.21 18.60 7.56
N ALA A 7 2.13 19.32 7.22
CA ALA A 7 1.02 19.57 8.15
C ALA A 7 0.32 18.28 8.57
N ASP A 8 -0.06 17.42 7.58
CA ASP A 8 -0.69 16.11 7.85
C ASP A 8 0.24 15.21 8.70
N LEU A 9 1.57 15.29 8.49
CA LEU A 9 2.55 14.52 9.23
C LEU A 9 2.71 14.99 10.69
N LYS A 10 2.67 16.30 10.92
CA LYS A 10 2.70 16.88 12.28
C LYS A 10 1.46 16.49 13.08
N GLU A 11 0.29 16.55 12.45
CA GLU A 11 -0.97 16.13 13.06
C GLU A 11 -0.94 14.64 13.42
N ALA A 12 -0.50 13.77 12.49
CA ALA A 12 -0.36 12.35 12.74
C ALA A 12 0.66 12.05 13.85
N GLN A 13 1.78 12.78 13.91
CA GLN A 13 2.76 12.66 15.00
C GLN A 13 2.15 13.03 16.34
N ALA A 14 1.42 14.15 16.41
CA ALA A 14 0.76 14.58 17.64
C ALA A 14 -0.27 13.53 18.11
N HIS A 15 -1.10 13.03 17.20
CA HIS A 15 -2.07 11.97 17.49
C HIS A 15 -1.42 10.68 18.03
N LEU A 16 -0.31 10.23 17.46
CA LEU A 16 0.44 9.08 17.96
C LEU A 16 1.05 9.38 19.34
N GLY A 17 1.53 10.61 19.54
CA GLY A 17 2.07 11.07 20.82
C GLY A 17 1.06 10.99 21.98
N THR A 18 -0.23 11.29 21.73
CA THR A 18 -1.30 11.13 22.75
C THR A 18 -1.50 9.68 23.19
N ARG A 19 -1.03 8.72 22.40
CA ARG A 19 -1.07 7.28 22.69
C ARG A 19 0.27 6.74 23.21
N GLY A 20 1.22 7.62 23.56
CA GLY A 20 2.55 7.25 24.07
C GLY A 20 3.49 6.70 22.97
N ILE A 21 3.15 6.81 21.70
CA ILE A 21 3.94 6.29 20.59
C ILE A 21 4.96 7.35 20.14
N ARG A 22 6.24 7.02 20.18
CA ARG A 22 7.31 7.86 19.63
C ARG A 22 7.29 7.79 18.12
N ALA A 23 6.84 8.83 17.46
CA ALA A 23 6.78 8.93 16.02
C ALA A 23 7.70 10.03 15.50
N GLN A 24 8.34 9.79 14.37
CA GLN A 24 9.09 10.78 13.60
C GLN A 24 8.56 10.84 12.17
N TRP A 25 8.77 11.95 11.50
CA TRP A 25 8.32 12.11 10.13
C TRP A 25 9.36 12.81 9.26
N ILE A 26 9.25 12.58 7.96
CA ILE A 26 10.07 13.20 6.90
C ILE A 26 9.11 13.55 5.76
N ALA A 27 9.09 14.83 5.36
CA ALA A 27 8.32 15.23 4.18
C ALA A 27 9.09 14.84 2.92
N ALA A 28 8.46 14.04 2.05
CA ALA A 28 9.06 13.60 0.79
C ALA A 28 7.96 13.31 -0.25
N ASP A 29 8.27 13.59 -1.51
CA ASP A 29 7.45 13.21 -2.66
C ASP A 29 7.99 11.92 -3.29
N ASN A 30 7.34 10.79 -3.01
CA ASN A 30 7.75 9.50 -3.52
C ASN A 30 7.61 9.35 -5.05
N SER A 31 7.07 10.35 -5.77
CA SER A 31 7.12 10.38 -7.23
C SER A 31 8.47 10.87 -7.78
N LYS A 32 9.40 11.31 -6.91
CA LYS A 32 10.71 11.85 -7.26
C LYS A 32 11.82 10.98 -6.69
N ASP A 33 12.73 10.51 -7.54
CA ASP A 33 13.83 9.61 -7.15
C ASP A 33 14.78 10.26 -6.12
N ASP A 34 15.08 11.55 -6.27
CA ASP A 34 15.95 12.28 -5.33
C ASP A 34 15.30 12.41 -3.94
N ASP A 35 13.98 12.64 -3.90
CA ASP A 35 13.23 12.67 -2.64
C ASP A 35 13.18 11.29 -1.96
N ILE A 36 13.08 10.21 -2.74
CA ILE A 36 13.17 8.85 -2.21
C ILE A 36 14.55 8.59 -1.60
N SER A 37 15.61 8.96 -2.29
CA SER A 37 16.98 8.77 -1.80
C SER A 37 17.22 9.56 -0.52
N ARG A 38 16.84 10.83 -0.49
CA ARG A 38 16.89 11.68 0.71
C ARG A 38 16.03 11.11 1.86
N LEU A 39 14.83 10.62 1.56
CA LEU A 39 13.95 10.00 2.56
C LEU A 39 14.63 8.80 3.24
N VAL A 40 15.31 7.95 2.46
CA VAL A 40 16.01 6.78 3.00
C VAL A 40 17.22 7.21 3.82
N ASP A 41 17.99 8.21 3.35
CA ASP A 41 19.14 8.77 4.09
C ASP A 41 18.70 9.31 5.45
N ASP A 42 17.70 10.19 5.45
CA ASP A 42 17.16 10.82 6.66
C ASP A 42 16.55 9.77 7.62
N ALA A 43 15.86 8.76 7.09
CA ALA A 43 15.27 7.71 7.90
C ALA A 43 16.34 6.85 8.57
N LEU A 44 17.39 6.46 7.86
CA LEU A 44 18.51 5.71 8.43
C LEU A 44 19.30 6.54 9.44
N ALA A 45 19.52 7.83 9.17
CA ALA A 45 20.18 8.73 10.12
C ALA A 45 19.39 8.88 11.44
N LYS A 46 18.03 8.92 11.36
CA LYS A 46 17.16 9.06 12.53
C LYS A 46 16.94 7.76 13.30
N LEU A 47 16.86 6.63 12.62
CA LEU A 47 16.46 5.35 13.19
C LEU A 47 17.65 4.38 13.38
N GLY A 48 18.78 4.63 12.73
CA GLY A 48 19.92 3.73 12.66
C GLY A 48 19.65 2.49 11.82
N ARG A 49 18.49 1.87 11.99
CA ARG A 49 18.07 0.64 11.32
C ARG A 49 16.58 0.70 10.95
N ILE A 50 16.22 0.07 9.84
CA ILE A 50 14.84 -0.07 9.40
C ILE A 50 14.52 -1.56 9.29
N ASP A 51 13.63 -2.04 10.14
CA ASP A 51 13.20 -3.43 10.22
C ASP A 51 11.90 -3.70 9.48
N ILE A 52 11.03 -2.71 9.43
CA ILE A 52 9.71 -2.81 8.84
C ILE A 52 9.53 -1.67 7.83
N LEU A 53 9.17 -2.02 6.60
CA LEU A 53 8.80 -1.08 5.56
C LEU A 53 7.35 -1.30 5.15
N VAL A 54 6.52 -0.26 5.27
CA VAL A 54 5.14 -0.27 4.76
C VAL A 54 5.06 0.64 3.53
N ASN A 55 4.96 0.05 2.35
CA ASN A 55 4.77 0.74 1.08
C ASN A 55 3.29 1.07 0.88
N ASN A 56 2.85 2.20 1.45
CA ASN A 56 1.45 2.62 1.44
C ASN A 56 1.14 3.72 0.41
N ALA A 57 2.14 4.46 -0.07
CA ALA A 57 1.92 5.54 -1.03
C ALA A 57 1.23 5.03 -2.30
N GLY A 58 0.25 5.80 -2.79
CA GLY A 58 -0.47 5.43 -4.00
C GLY A 58 -1.38 6.54 -4.51
N ALA A 59 -1.71 6.44 -5.80
CA ALA A 59 -2.65 7.30 -6.49
C ALA A 59 -3.53 6.47 -7.42
N THR A 60 -4.67 7.05 -7.80
CA THR A 60 -5.56 6.54 -8.83
C THR A 60 -5.87 7.63 -9.83
N TRP A 61 -6.33 7.22 -11.01
CA TRP A 61 -6.90 8.09 -12.03
C TRP A 61 -7.99 7.33 -12.77
N GLY A 62 -9.09 8.00 -13.07
CA GLY A 62 -10.24 7.43 -13.79
C GLY A 62 -10.44 8.14 -15.12
N ALA A 63 -10.46 7.36 -16.22
CA ALA A 63 -10.83 7.77 -17.56
C ALA A 63 -11.15 6.52 -18.39
N PRO A 64 -11.96 6.62 -19.48
CA PRO A 64 -12.08 5.58 -20.49
C PRO A 64 -10.70 5.13 -20.96
N THR A 65 -10.53 3.83 -21.19
CA THR A 65 -9.19 3.28 -21.53
C THR A 65 -8.64 3.88 -22.80
N GLU A 66 -9.50 4.08 -23.80
CA GLU A 66 -9.19 4.69 -25.10
C GLU A 66 -8.76 6.16 -25.01
N ASP A 67 -9.24 6.86 -23.99
CA ASP A 67 -8.96 8.29 -23.75
C ASP A 67 -8.06 8.53 -22.53
N HIS A 68 -7.45 7.45 -21.99
CA HIS A 68 -6.66 7.57 -20.77
C HIS A 68 -5.37 8.37 -21.02
N PRO A 69 -5.18 9.56 -20.37
CA PRO A 69 -4.01 10.38 -20.60
C PRO A 69 -2.72 9.65 -20.18
N ILE A 70 -1.70 9.69 -21.04
CA ILE A 70 -0.42 9.02 -20.77
C ILE A 70 0.27 9.58 -19.51
N GLU A 71 0.14 10.89 -19.28
CA GLU A 71 0.69 11.55 -18.10
C GLU A 71 0.02 11.06 -16.80
N ALA A 72 -1.26 10.72 -16.87
CA ALA A 72 -1.98 10.14 -15.74
C ALA A 72 -1.56 8.68 -15.50
N TRP A 73 -1.34 7.92 -16.58
CA TRP A 73 -0.76 6.58 -16.51
C TRP A 73 0.61 6.62 -15.85
N ASP A 74 1.52 7.45 -16.34
CA ASP A 74 2.88 7.59 -15.83
C ASP A 74 2.90 8.02 -14.37
N LYS A 75 2.04 8.97 -13.99
CA LYS A 75 1.90 9.42 -12.60
C LYS A 75 1.49 8.28 -11.67
N VAL A 76 0.53 7.43 -12.08
CA VAL A 76 0.07 6.29 -11.29
C VAL A 76 1.17 5.23 -11.20
N MET A 77 1.79 4.87 -12.32
CA MET A 77 2.85 3.85 -12.37
C MET A 77 4.10 4.29 -11.59
N ASN A 78 4.51 5.54 -11.73
CA ASN A 78 5.66 6.08 -11.01
C ASN A 78 5.43 6.05 -9.50
N LEU A 79 4.24 6.46 -9.01
CA LEU A 79 3.99 6.48 -7.58
C LEU A 79 3.69 5.09 -7.02
N ASN A 80 2.89 4.26 -7.71
CA ASN A 80 2.42 2.99 -7.15
C ASN A 80 3.42 1.84 -7.31
N VAL A 81 4.28 1.89 -8.35
CA VAL A 81 5.18 0.79 -8.72
C VAL A 81 6.64 1.19 -8.59
N ARG A 82 7.07 2.25 -9.31
CA ARG A 82 8.48 2.67 -9.32
C ARG A 82 8.94 3.07 -7.92
N SER A 83 8.16 3.88 -7.19
CA SER A 83 8.53 4.33 -5.85
C SER A 83 8.64 3.17 -4.86
N LEU A 84 7.71 2.23 -4.94
CA LEU A 84 7.70 1.02 -4.12
C LEU A 84 8.96 0.18 -4.36
N PHE A 85 9.35 0.01 -5.63
CA PHE A 85 10.60 -0.69 -5.99
C PHE A 85 11.82 0.03 -5.41
N LEU A 86 11.96 1.34 -5.63
CA LEU A 86 13.12 2.11 -5.19
C LEU A 86 13.27 2.13 -3.66
N LEU A 87 12.17 2.34 -2.93
CA LEU A 87 12.18 2.29 -1.46
C LEU A 87 12.58 0.90 -0.96
N SER A 88 11.98 -0.15 -1.51
CA SER A 88 12.33 -1.53 -1.12
C SER A 88 13.80 -1.83 -1.41
N GLN A 89 14.29 -1.47 -2.61
CA GLN A 89 15.68 -1.69 -3.02
C GLN A 89 16.67 -0.98 -2.10
N GLN A 90 16.48 0.31 -1.83
CA GLN A 90 17.42 1.09 -1.03
C GLN A 90 17.42 0.67 0.44
N ILE A 91 16.24 0.46 1.03
CA ILE A 91 16.12 0.01 2.42
C ILE A 91 16.61 -1.44 2.56
N GLY A 92 16.28 -2.30 1.60
CA GLY A 92 16.77 -3.68 1.58
C GLY A 92 18.30 -3.74 1.55
N LYS A 93 18.92 -3.04 0.59
CA LYS A 93 20.37 -3.02 0.43
C LYS A 93 21.11 -2.44 1.65
N ARG A 94 20.56 -1.39 2.25
CA ARG A 94 21.27 -0.58 3.27
C ARG A 94 20.93 -0.97 4.70
N SER A 95 19.81 -1.67 4.93
CA SER A 95 19.39 -2.07 6.27
C SER A 95 19.03 -3.55 6.38
N MET A 96 18.04 -4.04 5.65
CA MET A 96 17.46 -5.36 5.91
C MET A 96 18.41 -6.52 5.53
N ILE A 97 19.07 -6.48 4.36
CA ILE A 97 19.98 -7.53 3.90
C ILE A 97 21.21 -7.64 4.82
N PRO A 98 21.94 -6.55 5.17
CA PRO A 98 23.05 -6.62 6.10
C PRO A 98 22.67 -7.17 7.48
N ASN A 99 21.48 -6.84 7.97
CA ASN A 99 20.98 -7.28 9.27
C ASN A 99 20.31 -8.68 9.22
N ARG A 100 20.15 -9.27 8.03
CA ARG A 100 19.45 -10.55 7.80
C ARG A 100 18.06 -10.60 8.46
N TYR A 101 17.35 -9.50 8.43
CA TYR A 101 16.01 -9.33 9.00
C TYR A 101 15.25 -8.20 8.29
N GLY A 102 14.01 -8.45 7.98
CA GLY A 102 13.12 -7.42 7.42
C GLY A 102 11.68 -7.90 7.27
N ARG A 103 10.76 -6.94 7.34
CA ARG A 103 9.33 -7.12 7.08
C ARG A 103 8.90 -6.06 6.08
N ILE A 104 8.50 -6.47 4.89
CA ILE A 104 7.99 -5.55 3.86
C ILE A 104 6.50 -5.82 3.67
N ILE A 105 5.70 -4.78 3.82
CA ILE A 105 4.25 -4.82 3.67
C ILE A 105 3.87 -3.87 2.54
N ASN A 106 3.39 -4.42 1.43
CA ASN A 106 2.97 -3.64 0.28
C ASN A 106 1.45 -3.42 0.30
N LEU A 107 0.99 -2.20 0.02
CA LEU A 107 -0.44 -1.94 -0.18
C LEU A 107 -0.81 -2.20 -1.64
N ALA A 108 -1.31 -3.40 -1.91
CA ALA A 108 -1.96 -3.75 -3.16
C ALA A 108 -3.42 -3.23 -3.19
N SER A 109 -4.33 -3.94 -3.77
CA SER A 109 -5.78 -3.72 -3.78
C SER A 109 -6.45 -4.96 -4.36
N ILE A 110 -7.71 -5.21 -4.05
CA ILE A 110 -8.52 -6.20 -4.79
C ILE A 110 -8.61 -5.86 -6.29
N ALA A 111 -8.47 -4.58 -6.65
CA ALA A 111 -8.39 -4.12 -8.04
C ALA A 111 -7.14 -4.63 -8.79
N GLY A 112 -6.11 -5.09 -8.09
CA GLY A 112 -4.95 -5.77 -8.68
C GLY A 112 -5.13 -7.28 -8.85
N LEU A 113 -6.21 -7.84 -8.30
CA LEU A 113 -6.53 -9.27 -8.36
C LEU A 113 -7.67 -9.56 -9.34
N ARG A 114 -8.53 -8.58 -9.60
CA ARG A 114 -9.70 -8.69 -10.49
C ARG A 114 -9.76 -7.49 -11.42
N GLY A 115 -10.35 -7.69 -12.59
CA GLY A 115 -10.69 -6.60 -13.49
C GLY A 115 -11.82 -5.72 -12.93
N SER A 116 -11.91 -4.52 -13.46
CA SER A 116 -13.02 -3.59 -13.18
C SER A 116 -14.06 -3.68 -14.29
N THR A 117 -15.31 -3.34 -13.95
CA THR A 117 -16.38 -3.16 -14.94
C THR A 117 -16.22 -1.81 -15.67
N SER A 118 -16.98 -1.60 -16.75
CA SER A 118 -17.01 -0.33 -17.48
C SER A 118 -17.42 0.88 -16.62
N ALA A 119 -18.06 0.64 -15.47
CA ALA A 119 -18.39 1.69 -14.51
C ALA A 119 -17.19 2.19 -13.69
N THR A 120 -16.09 1.42 -13.65
CA THR A 120 -14.88 1.76 -12.88
C THR A 120 -13.68 1.82 -13.82
N GLN A 121 -13.45 2.98 -14.39
CA GLN A 121 -12.47 3.21 -15.47
C GLN A 121 -11.10 3.58 -14.90
N THR A 122 -10.44 2.66 -14.20
CA THR A 122 -9.17 2.90 -13.49
C THR A 122 -8.04 1.98 -13.97
N ILE A 123 -7.87 1.87 -15.30
CA ILE A 123 -6.92 0.92 -15.94
C ILE A 123 -5.50 1.03 -15.37
N ALA A 124 -4.96 2.24 -15.23
CA ALA A 124 -3.61 2.45 -14.70
C ALA A 124 -3.50 1.98 -13.24
N TYR A 125 -4.52 2.25 -12.41
CA TYR A 125 -4.55 1.80 -11.03
C TYR A 125 -4.60 0.28 -10.92
N ASN A 126 -5.51 -0.38 -11.64
CA ASN A 126 -5.61 -1.84 -11.65
C ASN A 126 -4.28 -2.48 -12.07
N THR A 127 -3.69 -1.99 -13.17
CA THR A 127 -2.39 -2.46 -13.66
C THR A 127 -1.30 -2.28 -12.61
N SER A 128 -1.23 -1.10 -11.99
CA SER A 128 -0.23 -0.81 -10.96
C SER A 128 -0.38 -1.73 -9.73
N LYS A 129 -1.62 -2.02 -9.31
CA LYS A 129 -1.88 -2.91 -8.16
C LYS A 129 -1.64 -4.39 -8.49
N GLY A 130 -1.86 -4.81 -9.75
CA GLY A 130 -1.41 -6.10 -10.27
C GLY A 130 0.11 -6.22 -10.28
N ALA A 131 0.81 -5.16 -10.68
CA ALA A 131 2.28 -5.10 -10.61
C ALA A 131 2.79 -5.24 -9.16
N VAL A 132 2.14 -4.61 -8.17
CA VAL A 132 2.48 -4.76 -6.74
C VAL A 132 2.31 -6.21 -6.28
N VAL A 133 1.27 -6.91 -6.73
CA VAL A 133 1.05 -8.34 -6.43
C VAL A 133 2.21 -9.20 -6.96
N SER A 134 2.58 -9.03 -8.24
CA SER A 134 3.71 -9.76 -8.84
C SER A 134 5.04 -9.40 -8.17
N PHE A 135 5.30 -8.12 -7.94
CA PHE A 135 6.49 -7.63 -7.22
C PHE A 135 6.64 -8.26 -5.84
N THR A 136 5.55 -8.34 -5.07
CA THR A 136 5.55 -8.95 -3.73
C THR A 136 6.05 -10.39 -3.77
N ARG A 137 5.55 -11.19 -4.70
CA ARG A 137 5.96 -12.59 -4.86
C ARG A 137 7.41 -12.73 -5.32
N ALA A 138 7.81 -11.94 -6.32
CA ALA A 138 9.17 -11.97 -6.83
C ALA A 138 10.20 -11.56 -5.76
N LEU A 139 9.91 -10.49 -5.02
CA LEU A 139 10.81 -10.02 -3.96
C LEU A 139 10.86 -10.99 -2.77
N ALA A 140 9.75 -11.62 -2.41
CA ALA A 140 9.69 -12.66 -1.38
C ALA A 140 10.62 -13.83 -1.71
N GLY A 141 10.60 -14.33 -2.94
CA GLY A 141 11.50 -15.38 -3.43
C GLY A 141 12.96 -14.94 -3.41
N GLY A 142 13.26 -13.74 -3.90
CA GLY A 142 14.61 -13.21 -3.99
C GLY A 142 15.25 -12.89 -2.63
N TRP A 143 14.46 -12.46 -1.64
CA TRP A 143 14.99 -11.99 -0.36
C TRP A 143 14.72 -12.90 0.83
N GLY A 144 13.98 -14.00 0.64
CA GLY A 144 13.81 -15.04 1.64
C GLY A 144 15.13 -15.56 2.23
N PRO A 145 16.20 -15.82 1.42
CA PRO A 145 17.50 -16.24 1.93
C PRO A 145 18.17 -15.26 2.90
N TYR A 146 17.75 -13.99 2.89
CA TYR A 146 18.23 -12.97 3.82
C TYR A 146 17.37 -12.83 5.09
N GLY A 147 16.37 -13.69 5.31
CA GLY A 147 15.48 -13.61 6.47
C GLY A 147 14.43 -12.47 6.36
N ILE A 148 14.17 -12.00 5.15
CA ILE A 148 13.21 -10.92 4.87
C ILE A 148 11.90 -11.52 4.36
N THR A 149 10.79 -11.18 5.01
CA THR A 149 9.45 -11.53 4.51
C THR A 149 8.85 -10.34 3.75
N VAL A 150 8.16 -10.65 2.66
CA VAL A 150 7.51 -9.65 1.80
C VAL A 150 6.09 -10.11 1.54
N ASN A 151 5.11 -9.35 2.04
CA ASN A 151 3.70 -9.66 1.89
C ASN A 151 2.92 -8.42 1.43
N ALA A 152 1.70 -8.60 0.96
CA ALA A 152 0.84 -7.49 0.59
C ALA A 152 -0.54 -7.60 1.25
N LEU A 153 -1.10 -6.45 1.60
CA LEU A 153 -2.51 -6.30 1.90
C LEU A 153 -3.23 -5.86 0.63
N ALA A 154 -4.36 -6.49 0.34
CA ALA A 154 -5.25 -6.12 -0.77
C ALA A 154 -6.60 -5.65 -0.20
N PRO A 155 -6.70 -4.36 0.18
CA PRO A 155 -7.96 -3.82 0.69
C PRO A 155 -9.06 -3.82 -0.36
N GLY A 156 -10.30 -3.99 0.09
CA GLY A 156 -11.51 -3.65 -0.64
C GLY A 156 -11.81 -2.15 -0.56
N MET A 157 -13.09 -1.80 -0.41
CA MET A 157 -13.51 -0.41 -0.25
C MET A 157 -13.30 0.04 1.20
N PHE A 158 -12.56 1.14 1.37
CA PHE A 158 -12.29 1.81 2.65
C PHE A 158 -12.52 3.31 2.51
N PRO A 159 -13.02 4.01 3.54
CA PRO A 159 -13.10 5.45 3.53
C PRO A 159 -11.71 6.09 3.48
N SER A 160 -11.49 6.96 2.52
CA SER A 160 -10.23 7.68 2.36
C SER A 160 -10.42 8.95 1.54
N LYS A 161 -9.41 9.82 1.48
CA LYS A 161 -9.41 10.95 0.53
C LYS A 161 -9.56 10.48 -0.94
N MET A 162 -9.07 9.28 -1.26
CA MET A 162 -9.13 8.69 -2.61
C MET A 162 -10.53 8.17 -2.97
N THR A 163 -11.25 7.59 -2.02
CA THR A 163 -12.52 6.89 -2.23
C THR A 163 -13.75 7.75 -1.93
N ARG A 164 -13.56 8.93 -1.32
CA ARG A 164 -14.66 9.83 -0.93
C ARG A 164 -15.61 10.12 -2.10
N GLY A 165 -15.09 10.55 -3.25
CA GLY A 165 -15.91 10.86 -4.41
C GLY A 165 -16.71 9.65 -4.92
N THR A 166 -16.11 8.46 -4.89
CA THR A 166 -16.81 7.22 -5.27
C THR A 166 -17.92 6.90 -4.26
N ILE A 167 -17.68 7.06 -2.96
CA ILE A 167 -18.67 6.81 -1.91
C ILE A 167 -19.85 7.80 -2.06
N GLU A 168 -19.58 9.07 -2.30
CA GLU A 168 -20.61 10.10 -2.51
C GLU A 168 -21.41 9.86 -3.78
N GLN A 169 -20.78 9.46 -4.87
CA GLN A 169 -21.44 9.24 -6.17
C GLN A 169 -22.25 7.95 -6.23
N VAL A 170 -21.72 6.85 -5.71
CA VAL A 170 -22.35 5.52 -5.80
C VAL A 170 -23.37 5.29 -4.70
N GLY A 171 -23.13 5.83 -3.52
CA GLY A 171 -23.95 5.62 -2.33
C GLY A 171 -23.61 4.35 -1.57
N MET A 172 -23.78 4.38 -0.26
CA MET A 172 -23.38 3.31 0.65
C MET A 172 -24.09 1.99 0.36
N ASP A 173 -25.40 2.02 0.13
CA ASP A 173 -26.22 0.83 -0.11
C ASP A 173 -25.72 0.01 -1.30
N LYS A 174 -25.35 0.68 -2.40
CA LYS A 174 -24.81 -0.01 -3.58
C LYS A 174 -23.40 -0.53 -3.35
N LEU A 175 -22.57 0.20 -2.59
CA LEU A 175 -21.21 -0.23 -2.27
C LEU A 175 -21.19 -1.45 -1.37
N THR A 176 -22.17 -1.60 -0.47
CA THR A 176 -22.25 -2.71 0.49
C THR A 176 -23.04 -3.90 -0.04
N ALA A 177 -23.92 -3.72 -1.03
CA ALA A 177 -24.75 -4.80 -1.58
C ALA A 177 -23.95 -6.02 -2.09
N GLY A 178 -22.76 -5.79 -2.65
CA GLY A 178 -21.88 -6.87 -3.11
C GLY A 178 -20.84 -7.33 -2.09
N VAL A 179 -20.90 -6.86 -0.85
CA VAL A 179 -19.95 -7.21 0.21
C VAL A 179 -20.60 -8.24 1.14
N PRO A 180 -20.05 -9.46 1.29
CA PRO A 180 -20.62 -10.47 2.20
C PRO A 180 -20.83 -9.98 3.63
N LEU A 181 -19.90 -9.18 4.18
CA LEU A 181 -20.05 -8.58 5.52
C LEU A 181 -20.97 -7.35 5.57
N GLN A 182 -21.65 -7.00 4.45
CA GLN A 182 -22.64 -5.91 4.35
C GLN A 182 -22.16 -4.54 4.85
N ARG A 183 -20.85 -4.29 4.81
CA ARG A 183 -20.22 -3.02 5.15
C ARG A 183 -18.93 -2.78 4.35
N ILE A 184 -18.52 -1.55 4.20
CA ILE A 184 -17.15 -1.23 3.78
C ILE A 184 -16.20 -1.33 4.98
N GLY A 185 -14.90 -1.35 4.73
CA GLY A 185 -13.90 -1.37 5.79
C GLY A 185 -13.88 -0.07 6.60
N ASP A 186 -13.35 -0.14 7.81
CA ASP A 186 -13.11 1.00 8.69
C ASP A 186 -11.61 1.14 9.04
N GLU A 187 -11.27 2.10 9.89
CA GLU A 187 -9.88 2.42 10.24
C GLU A 187 -9.15 1.31 11.03
N ASP A 188 -9.88 0.37 11.63
CA ASP A 188 -9.32 -0.71 12.43
C ASP A 188 -9.11 -2.01 11.63
N ASP A 189 -9.87 -2.21 10.57
CA ASP A 189 -9.90 -3.48 9.82
C ASP A 189 -8.54 -3.86 9.18
N LEU A 190 -7.69 -2.89 8.85
CA LEU A 190 -6.36 -3.17 8.31
C LEU A 190 -5.27 -3.37 9.38
N LYS A 191 -5.52 -2.90 10.61
CA LYS A 191 -4.49 -2.87 11.67
C LYS A 191 -4.04 -4.25 12.09
N GLY A 192 -4.97 -5.18 12.29
CA GLY A 192 -4.67 -6.57 12.66
C GLY A 192 -3.84 -7.29 11.60
N ALA A 193 -4.21 -7.16 10.33
CA ALA A 193 -3.50 -7.75 9.20
C ALA A 193 -2.09 -7.14 9.01
N ALA A 194 -1.97 -5.81 9.17
CA ALA A 194 -0.68 -5.13 9.13
C ALA A 194 0.22 -5.55 10.30
N LEU A 195 -0.32 -5.67 11.51
CA LEU A 195 0.41 -6.11 12.68
C LEU A 195 0.88 -7.58 12.53
N LEU A 196 0.05 -8.46 11.98
CA LEU A 196 0.44 -9.82 11.66
C LEU A 196 1.71 -9.82 10.79
N PHE A 197 1.70 -9.11 9.66
CA PHE A 197 2.84 -9.08 8.74
C PHE A 197 4.06 -8.33 9.27
N ALA A 198 3.88 -7.40 10.20
CA ALA A 198 4.95 -6.63 10.84
C ALA A 198 5.65 -7.39 11.98
N SER A 199 5.04 -8.44 12.51
CA SER A 199 5.50 -9.18 13.70
C SER A 199 6.10 -10.54 13.37
N ASP A 200 6.73 -11.16 14.37
CA ASP A 200 7.25 -12.52 14.27
C ASP A 200 6.16 -13.60 14.21
N ALA A 201 4.89 -13.25 14.45
CA ALA A 201 3.78 -14.16 14.19
C ALA A 201 3.69 -14.58 12.71
N SER A 202 4.24 -13.78 11.80
CA SER A 202 4.32 -14.08 10.37
C SER A 202 5.71 -14.49 9.88
N LYS A 203 6.63 -14.90 10.75
CA LYS A 203 8.03 -15.23 10.38
C LYS A 203 8.15 -16.32 9.31
N HIS A 204 7.11 -17.14 9.11
CA HIS A 204 7.03 -18.18 8.07
C HIS A 204 6.00 -17.87 6.98
N ILE A 205 5.56 -16.60 6.90
CA ILE A 205 4.59 -16.12 5.89
C ILE A 205 5.32 -15.14 4.99
N THR A 206 5.48 -15.47 3.71
CA THR A 206 6.07 -14.58 2.70
C THR A 206 5.43 -14.82 1.33
N GLY A 207 5.43 -13.80 0.48
CA GLY A 207 4.82 -13.85 -0.85
C GLY A 207 3.29 -13.84 -0.86
N GLN A 208 2.65 -13.64 0.30
CA GLN A 208 1.19 -13.70 0.43
C GLN A 208 0.52 -12.37 0.11
N ILE A 209 -0.67 -12.48 -0.46
CA ILE A 209 -1.56 -11.35 -0.74
C ILE A 209 -2.83 -11.59 0.08
N LEU A 210 -2.96 -10.86 1.17
CA LEU A 210 -4.10 -10.99 2.07
C LEU A 210 -5.18 -9.97 1.69
N CYS A 211 -6.32 -10.47 1.23
CA CYS A 211 -7.50 -9.63 0.99
C CYS A 211 -8.12 -9.23 2.32
N VAL A 212 -8.40 -7.92 2.46
CA VAL A 212 -9.16 -7.34 3.57
C VAL A 212 -10.30 -6.56 2.94
N ASP A 213 -11.36 -7.25 2.56
CA ASP A 213 -12.37 -6.76 1.63
C ASP A 213 -13.82 -7.15 1.99
N GLY A 214 -14.02 -7.65 3.20
CA GLY A 214 -15.34 -8.12 3.64
C GLY A 214 -15.86 -9.34 2.89
N GLY A 215 -14.97 -10.07 2.18
CA GLY A 215 -15.32 -11.28 1.42
C GLY A 215 -15.63 -11.06 -0.06
N VAL A 216 -15.52 -9.84 -0.57
CA VAL A 216 -15.82 -9.50 -1.98
C VAL A 216 -15.07 -10.39 -2.98
N THR A 217 -13.81 -10.70 -2.73
CA THR A 217 -13.02 -11.54 -3.64
C THR A 217 -13.20 -13.03 -3.41
N ALA A 218 -13.81 -13.44 -2.30
CA ALA A 218 -13.95 -14.83 -1.91
C ALA A 218 -15.20 -15.51 -2.51
N VAL A 219 -16.18 -14.72 -2.96
CA VAL A 219 -17.44 -15.23 -3.52
C VAL A 219 -17.61 -14.82 -4.98
N LEU A 220 -18.41 -15.57 -5.71
CA LEU A 220 -18.89 -15.16 -7.03
C LEU A 220 -19.93 -14.05 -6.81
N SER A 221 -19.85 -12.97 -7.61
CA SER A 221 -20.92 -11.98 -7.60
C SER A 221 -22.21 -12.65 -8.07
N SER A 222 -23.25 -12.65 -7.23
CA SER A 222 -24.60 -12.92 -7.71
C SER A 222 -24.97 -11.86 -8.72
N SER A 223 -25.22 -12.26 -9.95
CA SER A 223 -25.77 -11.44 -11.03
C SER A 223 -27.11 -10.85 -10.63
#